data_45a3c903a61e78950566a4c8f2242fdf
#
_entry.id   45a3c903a61e78950566a4c8f2242fdf
#
_cell.length_a   1.000
_cell.length_b   1.000
_cell.length_c   1.000
_cell.angle_alpha   90.00
_cell.angle_beta   90.00
_cell.angle_gamma   90.00
#
_symmetry.space_group_name_H-M   'P 1'
#
loop_
_entity.id
_entity.type
_entity.pdbx_description
1 polymer ?
#
loop_
_entity_poly.entity_id
_entity_poly.type
_entity_poly.pdbx_seq_one_letter_code
_entity_poly.pdbx_strand_id
1 'polypeptide(L)'
;MFQFVHYGVRRYPGQSWRLPVIALHTLMFKAGLMSVERVKRSYFKGIERMTEEDLSHFFESRLRKAIFAEASVEMQHRKEAGYHVLLVTASPHAYMKYFENFPWVDHVIGTELIRHDQGYTCTVEGLNCKGEEKVRRIQAYLDQKGMVIDYDQSCAYSDSLSDMPVMQLVAQRYFINRHVPETEALSWGK
;
A
#
# COMPACT_ATOMS: atom_id res chain seq x y z
N MET A 1 7.17 -0.34 4.48
CA MET A 1 7.06 -0.33 5.95
C MET A 1 8.35 0.13 6.65
N PHE A 2 9.52 -0.46 6.41
CA PHE A 2 10.80 -0.02 6.99
C PHE A 2 11.17 1.44 6.69
N GLN A 3 10.92 1.91 5.48
CA GLN A 3 11.17 3.31 5.10
C GLN A 3 10.40 4.30 5.99
N PHE A 4 9.16 3.96 6.36
CA PHE A 4 8.32 4.77 7.25
C PHE A 4 8.90 4.85 8.67
N VAL A 5 9.31 3.72 9.24
CA VAL A 5 9.98 3.70 10.56
C VAL A 5 11.26 4.52 10.55
N HIS A 6 12.10 4.32 9.52
CA HIS A 6 13.35 5.05 9.39
C HIS A 6 13.13 6.58 9.25
N TYR A 7 12.14 6.98 8.44
CA TYR A 7 11.76 8.38 8.33
C TYR A 7 11.30 8.94 9.68
N GLY A 8 10.40 8.23 10.38
CA GLY A 8 9.86 8.66 11.66
C GLY A 8 10.94 8.86 12.74
N VAL A 9 11.92 7.94 12.81
CA VAL A 9 13.04 8.09 13.76
C VAL A 9 13.95 9.26 13.40
N ARG A 10 14.20 9.50 12.10
CA ARG A 10 14.98 10.68 11.66
C ARG A 10 14.27 12.00 11.96
N ARG A 11 12.97 12.05 11.73
CA ARG A 11 12.14 13.25 11.95
C ARG A 11 11.96 13.54 13.45
N TYR A 12 11.86 12.47 14.26
CA TYR A 12 11.66 12.51 15.70
C TYR A 12 12.70 11.62 16.42
N PRO A 13 13.95 12.08 16.61
CA PRO A 13 15.04 11.25 17.16
C PRO A 13 14.75 10.67 18.56
N GLY A 14 13.94 11.36 19.37
CA GLY A 14 13.46 10.86 20.65
C GLY A 14 12.63 9.58 20.58
N GLN A 15 12.30 9.07 19.37
CA GLN A 15 11.63 7.79 19.17
C GLN A 15 12.58 6.63 18.85
N SER A 16 13.89 6.84 18.80
CA SER A 16 14.89 5.80 18.44
C SER A 16 14.84 4.57 19.36
N TRP A 17 14.43 4.72 20.62
CA TRP A 17 14.20 3.62 21.55
C TRP A 17 13.16 2.59 21.06
N ARG A 18 12.33 2.95 20.09
CA ARG A 18 11.34 2.05 19.49
C ARG A 18 11.96 1.03 18.52
N LEU A 19 13.14 1.30 17.97
CA LEU A 19 13.79 0.39 17.04
C LEU A 19 14.03 -1.01 17.63
N PRO A 20 14.63 -1.16 18.85
CA PRO A 20 14.77 -2.47 19.47
C PRO A 20 13.42 -3.14 19.76
N VAL A 21 12.40 -2.38 20.13
CA VAL A 21 11.04 -2.92 20.35
C VAL A 21 10.44 -3.46 19.05
N ILE A 22 10.55 -2.72 17.94
CA ILE A 22 10.10 -3.16 16.61
C ILE A 22 10.86 -4.43 16.19
N ALA A 23 12.17 -4.46 16.40
CA ALA A 23 12.98 -5.64 16.08
C ALA A 23 12.55 -6.87 16.89
N LEU A 24 12.31 -6.71 18.20
CA LEU A 24 11.80 -7.77 19.07
C LEU A 24 10.43 -8.27 18.61
N HIS A 25 9.47 -7.37 18.35
CA HIS A 25 8.14 -7.73 17.86
C HIS A 25 8.21 -8.46 16.51
N THR A 26 9.12 -8.04 15.62
CA THR A 26 9.34 -8.71 14.34
C THR A 26 9.88 -10.13 14.52
N LEU A 27 10.80 -10.32 15.47
CA LEU A 27 11.34 -11.64 15.81
C LEU A 27 10.27 -12.55 16.42
N MET A 28 9.48 -12.03 17.37
CA MET A 28 8.36 -12.76 17.99
C MET A 28 7.31 -13.15 16.95
N PHE A 29 7.02 -12.29 15.98
CA PHE A 29 6.13 -12.62 14.88
C PHE A 29 6.68 -13.76 14.01
N LYS A 30 7.97 -13.70 13.63
CA LYS A 30 8.62 -14.78 12.86
C LYS A 30 8.64 -16.11 13.62
N ALA A 31 8.70 -16.05 14.95
CA ALA A 31 8.62 -17.23 15.83
C ALA A 31 7.17 -17.71 16.08
N GLY A 32 6.16 -17.09 15.48
CA GLY A 32 4.74 -17.43 15.70
C GLY A 32 4.17 -17.01 17.05
N LEU A 33 4.92 -16.23 17.83
CA LEU A 33 4.54 -15.80 19.19
C LEU A 33 3.74 -14.48 19.23
N MET A 34 3.55 -13.84 18.10
CA MET A 34 2.86 -12.55 17.99
C MET A 34 2.00 -12.48 16.73
N SER A 35 0.82 -11.87 16.84
CA SER A 35 -0.05 -11.66 15.68
C SER A 35 0.49 -10.56 14.75
N VAL A 36 0.10 -10.62 13.47
CA VAL A 36 0.49 -9.63 12.44
C VAL A 36 -0.03 -8.22 12.79
N GLU A 37 -1.20 -8.12 13.43
CA GLU A 37 -1.81 -6.84 13.83
C GLU A 37 -0.95 -6.14 14.89
N ARG A 38 -0.45 -6.87 15.89
CA ARG A 38 0.43 -6.31 16.93
C ARG A 38 1.75 -5.82 16.35
N VAL A 39 2.35 -6.60 15.45
CA VAL A 39 3.58 -6.18 14.77
C VAL A 39 3.33 -4.93 13.94
N LYS A 40 2.26 -4.89 13.14
CA LYS A 40 1.91 -3.71 12.34
C LYS A 40 1.68 -2.47 13.20
N ARG A 41 0.99 -2.61 14.33
CA ARG A 41 0.79 -1.51 15.29
C ARG A 41 2.13 -0.93 15.76
N SER A 42 3.14 -1.77 16.04
CA SER A 42 4.46 -1.29 16.44
C SER A 42 5.16 -0.50 15.32
N TYR A 43 5.01 -0.91 14.06
CA TYR A 43 5.53 -0.18 12.90
C TYR A 43 4.81 1.15 12.70
N PHE A 44 3.48 1.18 12.86
CA PHE A 44 2.66 2.38 12.62
C PHE A 44 2.66 3.37 13.77
N LYS A 45 3.11 2.96 14.98
CA LYS A 45 3.11 3.83 16.18
C LYS A 45 3.75 5.20 15.97
N GLY A 46 4.69 5.32 15.02
CA GLY A 46 5.31 6.60 14.64
C GLY A 46 4.33 7.62 14.09
N ILE A 47 3.24 7.16 13.48
CA ILE A 47 2.26 8.04 12.81
C ILE A 47 1.53 8.96 13.79
N GLU A 48 1.38 8.54 15.05
CA GLU A 48 0.66 9.30 16.08
C GLU A 48 1.29 10.67 16.42
N ARG A 49 2.54 10.88 16.00
CA ARG A 49 3.26 12.16 16.16
C ARG A 49 3.47 12.91 14.86
N MET A 50 3.01 12.35 13.76
CA MET A 50 3.19 12.95 12.43
C MET A 50 2.01 13.84 12.09
N THR A 51 2.32 15.03 11.61
CA THR A 51 1.35 15.94 10.99
C THR A 51 1.08 15.53 9.55
N GLU A 52 0.05 16.11 8.93
CA GLU A 52 -0.19 15.93 7.49
C GLU A 52 1.00 16.40 6.65
N GLU A 53 1.70 17.44 7.07
CA GLU A 53 2.94 17.91 6.42
C GLU A 53 4.05 16.85 6.49
N ASP A 54 4.24 16.20 7.65
CA ASP A 54 5.20 15.12 7.79
C ASP A 54 4.87 13.93 6.89
N LEU A 55 3.59 13.58 6.75
CA LEU A 55 3.14 12.48 5.88
C LEU A 55 3.35 12.82 4.40
N SER A 56 3.02 14.04 4.00
CA SER A 56 3.29 14.55 2.66
C SER A 56 4.79 14.58 2.35
N HIS A 57 5.61 15.08 3.28
CA HIS A 57 7.07 15.09 3.14
C HIS A 57 7.65 13.65 3.09
N PHE A 58 7.11 12.71 3.87
CA PHE A 58 7.49 11.30 3.78
C PHE A 58 7.20 10.75 2.37
N PHE A 59 6.02 11.03 1.83
CA PHE A 59 5.67 10.63 0.47
C PHE A 59 6.67 11.19 -0.54
N GLU A 60 6.87 12.51 -0.59
CA GLU A 60 7.75 13.18 -1.56
C GLU A 60 9.22 12.75 -1.43
N SER A 61 9.73 12.67 -0.21
CA SER A 61 11.15 12.38 0.03
C SER A 61 11.51 10.90 -0.11
N ARG A 62 10.55 9.98 0.04
CA ARG A 62 10.79 8.54 0.10
C ARG A 62 9.97 7.73 -0.89
N LEU A 63 8.64 7.81 -0.83
CA LEU A 63 7.79 6.93 -1.62
C LEU A 63 7.84 7.28 -3.09
N ARG A 64 7.73 8.55 -3.43
CA ARG A 64 7.82 9.04 -4.81
C ARG A 64 9.12 8.62 -5.50
N LYS A 65 10.25 8.68 -4.77
CA LYS A 65 11.56 8.29 -5.27
C LYS A 65 11.76 6.77 -5.39
N ALA A 66 10.89 5.99 -4.76
CA ALA A 66 10.95 4.53 -4.78
C ALA A 66 10.01 3.90 -5.82
N ILE A 67 9.29 4.71 -6.60
CA ILE A 67 8.45 4.22 -7.70
C ILE A 67 9.37 3.71 -8.80
N PHE A 68 9.08 2.52 -9.31
CA PHE A 68 9.73 2.02 -10.52
C PHE A 68 9.38 2.93 -11.71
N ALA A 69 10.36 3.27 -12.52
CA ALA A 69 10.13 4.09 -13.71
C ALA A 69 9.12 3.41 -14.66
N GLU A 70 9.27 2.10 -14.83
CA GLU A 70 8.40 1.26 -15.64
C GLU A 70 6.96 1.27 -15.13
N ALA A 71 6.75 1.27 -13.79
CA ALA A 71 5.42 1.37 -13.21
C ALA A 71 4.75 2.72 -13.55
N SER A 72 5.51 3.81 -13.52
CA SER A 72 4.98 5.13 -13.88
C SER A 72 4.59 5.19 -15.36
N VAL A 73 5.43 4.67 -16.24
CA VAL A 73 5.17 4.61 -17.69
C VAL A 73 3.94 3.75 -17.99
N GLU A 74 3.85 2.56 -17.36
CA GLU A 74 2.71 1.67 -17.56
C GLU A 74 1.40 2.28 -17.08
N MET A 75 1.36 2.89 -15.89
CA MET A 75 0.15 3.57 -15.39
C MET A 75 -0.26 4.73 -16.30
N GLN A 76 0.69 5.53 -16.81
CA GLN A 76 0.40 6.60 -17.77
C GLN A 76 -0.21 6.04 -19.04
N HIS A 77 0.41 5.03 -19.64
CA HIS A 77 -0.08 4.37 -20.85
C HIS A 77 -1.50 3.81 -20.67
N ARG A 78 -1.75 3.13 -19.52
CA ARG A 78 -3.12 2.63 -19.22
C ARG A 78 -4.11 3.78 -19.07
N LYS A 79 -3.71 4.86 -18.42
CA LYS A 79 -4.57 6.04 -18.29
C LYS A 79 -4.92 6.69 -19.64
N GLU A 80 -3.92 6.84 -20.51
CA GLU A 80 -4.11 7.36 -21.88
C GLU A 80 -4.99 6.44 -22.73
N ALA A 81 -4.95 5.13 -22.50
CA ALA A 81 -5.83 4.15 -23.12
C ALA A 81 -7.25 4.10 -22.52
N GLY A 82 -7.58 5.01 -21.59
CA GLY A 82 -8.91 5.14 -20.99
C GLY A 82 -9.19 4.24 -19.79
N TYR A 83 -8.18 3.56 -19.24
CA TYR A 83 -8.35 2.74 -18.04
C TYR A 83 -8.57 3.59 -16.79
N HIS A 84 -9.36 3.04 -15.86
CA HIS A 84 -9.46 3.54 -14.50
C HIS A 84 -8.40 2.88 -13.63
N VAL A 85 -7.43 3.67 -13.14
CA VAL A 85 -6.23 3.16 -12.48
C VAL A 85 -6.38 3.23 -10.96
N LEU A 86 -6.44 2.07 -10.31
CA LEU A 86 -6.53 1.93 -8.86
C LEU A 86 -5.20 1.47 -8.26
N LEU A 87 -4.71 2.14 -7.22
CA LEU A 87 -3.57 1.73 -6.45
C LEU A 87 -4.05 1.13 -5.12
N VAL A 88 -3.94 -0.21 -4.99
CA VAL A 88 -4.50 -0.96 -3.84
C VAL A 88 -3.39 -1.53 -2.98
N THR A 89 -3.30 -1.12 -1.71
CA THR A 89 -2.14 -1.42 -0.86
C THR A 89 -2.49 -1.76 0.59
N ALA A 90 -1.69 -2.63 1.21
CA ALA A 90 -1.76 -2.89 2.64
C ALA A 90 -1.06 -1.82 3.51
N SER A 91 -0.46 -0.81 2.90
CA SER A 91 0.12 0.34 3.58
C SER A 91 -0.98 1.30 4.08
N PRO A 92 -0.73 2.10 5.13
CA PRO A 92 -1.67 3.11 5.58
C PRO A 92 -2.07 4.11 4.50
N HIS A 93 -3.39 4.28 4.33
CA HIS A 93 -3.96 5.26 3.42
C HIS A 93 -3.49 6.68 3.75
N ALA A 94 -3.25 6.96 5.01
CA ALA A 94 -2.80 8.25 5.54
C ALA A 94 -1.63 8.89 4.76
N TYR A 95 -0.69 8.09 4.24
CA TYR A 95 0.41 8.59 3.40
C TYR A 95 0.38 8.05 1.96
N MET A 96 -0.41 7.00 1.69
CA MET A 96 -0.57 6.51 0.32
C MET A 96 -1.50 7.39 -0.52
N LYS A 97 -2.43 8.12 0.10
CA LYS A 97 -3.36 9.04 -0.58
C LYS A 97 -2.68 10.05 -1.48
N TYR A 98 -1.43 10.44 -1.18
CA TYR A 98 -0.69 11.40 -2.00
C TYR A 98 -0.31 10.87 -3.39
N PHE A 99 -0.46 9.56 -3.65
CA PHE A 99 -0.37 9.03 -5.02
C PHE A 99 -1.49 9.55 -5.93
N GLU A 100 -2.63 10.00 -5.40
CA GLU A 100 -3.70 10.64 -6.15
C GLU A 100 -3.30 12.01 -6.73
N ASN A 101 -2.16 12.57 -6.30
CA ASN A 101 -1.58 13.77 -6.92
C ASN A 101 -0.99 13.48 -8.31
N PHE A 102 -0.80 12.23 -8.67
CA PHE A 102 -0.40 11.87 -10.03
C PHE A 102 -1.61 11.78 -10.95
N PRO A 103 -1.60 12.42 -12.14
CA PRO A 103 -2.75 12.44 -13.05
C PRO A 103 -3.11 11.06 -13.61
N TRP A 104 -2.26 10.08 -13.45
CA TRP A 104 -2.47 8.70 -13.90
C TRP A 104 -2.94 7.75 -12.80
N VAL A 105 -3.25 8.24 -11.61
CA VAL A 105 -3.87 7.47 -10.52
C VAL A 105 -5.24 8.06 -10.23
N ASP A 106 -6.28 7.26 -10.43
CA ASP A 106 -7.66 7.72 -10.18
C ASP A 106 -8.06 7.61 -8.73
N HIS A 107 -7.60 6.54 -8.04
CA HIS A 107 -7.89 6.38 -6.62
C HIS A 107 -6.89 5.46 -5.92
N VAL A 108 -6.71 5.70 -4.63
CA VAL A 108 -5.85 4.91 -3.75
C VAL A 108 -6.69 4.22 -2.67
N ILE A 109 -6.61 2.90 -2.60
CA ILE A 109 -7.24 2.08 -1.57
C ILE A 109 -6.15 1.55 -0.64
N GLY A 110 -6.05 2.11 0.55
CA GLY A 110 -5.05 1.74 1.57
C GLY A 110 -5.67 1.12 2.82
N THR A 111 -4.82 0.75 3.77
CA THR A 111 -5.28 0.39 5.11
C THR A 111 -5.67 1.65 5.86
N GLU A 112 -6.92 1.73 6.30
CA GLU A 112 -7.38 2.87 7.09
C GLU A 112 -6.87 2.77 8.52
N LEU A 113 -6.48 3.92 9.06
CA LEU A 113 -6.12 4.09 10.47
C LEU A 113 -7.13 4.99 11.13
N ILE A 114 -7.48 4.70 12.38
CA ILE A 114 -8.39 5.55 13.16
C ILE A 114 -7.81 6.96 13.21
N ARG A 115 -8.63 7.92 12.76
CA ARG A 115 -8.31 9.34 12.74
C ARG A 115 -8.88 10.04 13.98
N HIS A 116 -8.17 11.04 14.46
CA HIS A 116 -8.63 12.01 15.45
C HIS A 116 -8.30 13.44 14.99
N ASP A 117 -8.71 14.45 15.73
CA ASP A 117 -8.61 15.86 15.32
C ASP A 117 -7.19 16.32 14.92
N GLN A 118 -6.17 15.73 15.52
CA GLN A 118 -4.78 16.12 15.31
C GLN A 118 -3.96 15.14 14.46
N GLY A 119 -4.58 14.09 13.88
CA GLY A 119 -3.87 13.13 13.05
C GLY A 119 -4.41 11.70 13.11
N TYR A 120 -3.52 10.72 13.15
CA TYR A 120 -3.87 9.30 13.10
C TYR A 120 -3.37 8.54 14.32
N THR A 121 -4.12 7.54 14.75
CA THR A 121 -3.60 6.51 15.67
C THR A 121 -2.84 5.43 14.90
N CYS A 122 -2.13 4.58 15.60
CA CYS A 122 -1.51 3.37 15.00
C CYS A 122 -2.48 2.19 14.87
N THR A 123 -3.75 2.38 15.22
CA THR A 123 -4.78 1.33 15.18
C THR A 123 -5.44 1.33 13.81
N VAL A 124 -5.54 0.14 13.23
CA VAL A 124 -6.26 -0.07 11.97
C VAL A 124 -7.76 0.07 12.23
N GLU A 125 -8.42 0.85 11.39
CA GLU A 125 -9.88 0.95 11.35
C GLU A 125 -10.42 -0.18 10.49
N GLY A 126 -11.21 -1.07 11.10
CA GLY A 126 -11.68 -2.29 10.43
C GLY A 126 -10.57 -3.30 10.18
N LEU A 127 -10.48 -3.81 8.95
CA LEU A 127 -9.51 -4.83 8.55
C LEU A 127 -8.33 -4.22 7.78
N ASN A 128 -7.18 -4.89 7.85
CA ASN A 128 -6.03 -4.53 7.03
C ASN A 128 -6.29 -4.82 5.55
N CYS A 129 -6.03 -3.87 4.66
CA CYS A 129 -6.22 -3.97 3.20
C CYS A 129 -5.25 -5.00 2.58
N LYS A 130 -5.50 -6.30 2.79
CA LYS A 130 -4.68 -7.41 2.31
C LYS A 130 -5.55 -8.61 1.91
N GLY A 131 -5.12 -9.35 0.87
CA GLY A 131 -5.85 -10.53 0.39
C GLY A 131 -7.29 -10.18 -0.01
N GLU A 132 -8.27 -10.94 0.48
CA GLU A 132 -9.69 -10.75 0.21
C GLU A 132 -10.23 -9.37 0.61
N GLU A 133 -9.65 -8.74 1.62
CA GLU A 133 -10.06 -7.39 2.00
C GLU A 133 -9.76 -6.35 0.91
N LYS A 134 -8.72 -6.55 0.09
CA LYS A 134 -8.49 -5.73 -1.11
C LYS A 134 -9.66 -5.86 -2.10
N VAL A 135 -10.10 -7.10 -2.36
CA VAL A 135 -11.23 -7.39 -3.26
C VAL A 135 -12.49 -6.70 -2.76
N ARG A 136 -12.82 -6.87 -1.48
CA ARG A 136 -13.98 -6.24 -0.86
C ARG A 136 -13.97 -4.71 -0.99
N ARG A 137 -12.81 -4.08 -0.79
CA ARG A 137 -12.68 -2.62 -0.90
C ARG A 137 -12.72 -2.12 -2.34
N ILE A 138 -12.13 -2.87 -3.27
CA ILE A 138 -12.24 -2.58 -4.71
C ILE A 138 -13.72 -2.60 -5.11
N GLN A 139 -14.44 -3.68 -4.75
CA GLN A 139 -15.87 -3.81 -5.07
C GLN A 139 -16.69 -2.66 -4.48
N ALA A 140 -16.51 -2.35 -3.19
CA ALA A 140 -17.20 -1.25 -2.53
C ALA A 140 -16.96 0.11 -3.21
N TYR A 141 -15.72 0.36 -3.65
CA TYR A 141 -15.38 1.57 -4.40
C TYR A 141 -16.07 1.61 -5.77
N LEU A 142 -16.04 0.49 -6.51
CA LEU A 142 -16.69 0.41 -7.83
C LEU A 142 -18.20 0.56 -7.73
N ASP A 143 -18.84 -0.08 -6.75
CA ASP A 143 -20.27 0.04 -6.48
C ASP A 143 -20.66 1.50 -6.19
N GLN A 144 -19.86 2.21 -5.38
CA GLN A 144 -20.06 3.63 -5.09
C GLN A 144 -19.96 4.51 -6.34
N LYS A 145 -19.11 4.13 -7.29
CA LYS A 145 -18.92 4.86 -8.56
C LYS A 145 -19.87 4.41 -9.67
N GLY A 146 -20.68 3.37 -9.45
CA GLY A 146 -21.52 2.76 -10.49
C GLY A 146 -20.68 2.11 -11.60
N MET A 147 -19.50 1.59 -11.27
CA MET A 147 -18.56 0.98 -12.21
C MET A 147 -18.55 -0.55 -12.04
N VAL A 148 -18.22 -1.25 -13.13
CA VAL A 148 -18.08 -2.71 -13.15
C VAL A 148 -16.73 -3.07 -13.75
N ILE A 149 -16.09 -4.13 -13.25
CA ILE A 149 -14.86 -4.66 -13.86
C ILE A 149 -15.21 -5.34 -15.19
N ASP A 150 -14.60 -4.91 -16.26
CA ASP A 150 -14.53 -5.68 -17.48
C ASP A 150 -13.41 -6.70 -17.33
N TYR A 151 -13.77 -7.97 -17.12
CA TYR A 151 -12.82 -9.03 -16.84
C TYR A 151 -11.75 -9.17 -17.92
N ASP A 152 -12.16 -9.17 -19.19
CA ASP A 152 -11.27 -9.44 -20.33
C ASP A 152 -10.34 -8.26 -20.65
N GLN A 153 -10.83 -7.05 -20.44
CA GLN A 153 -10.05 -5.83 -20.75
C GLN A 153 -9.26 -5.32 -19.54
N SER A 154 -9.61 -5.74 -18.32
CA SER A 154 -8.90 -5.27 -17.12
C SER A 154 -7.59 -6.02 -16.88
N CYS A 155 -6.66 -5.35 -16.22
CA CYS A 155 -5.35 -5.89 -15.87
C CYS A 155 -4.98 -5.60 -14.41
N ALA A 156 -4.16 -6.47 -13.81
CA ALA A 156 -3.64 -6.31 -12.46
C ALA A 156 -2.15 -6.59 -12.40
N TYR A 157 -1.45 -5.83 -11.55
CA TYR A 157 -0.01 -5.91 -11.33
C TYR A 157 0.28 -6.11 -9.84
N SER A 158 1.15 -7.06 -9.49
CA SER A 158 1.61 -7.24 -8.10
C SER A 158 2.98 -7.92 -8.03
N ASP A 159 3.69 -7.73 -6.92
CA ASP A 159 4.90 -8.46 -6.54
C ASP A 159 4.63 -9.53 -5.46
N SER A 160 3.39 -9.64 -4.99
CA SER A 160 3.00 -10.44 -3.83
C SER A 160 1.96 -11.51 -4.13
N LEU A 161 2.23 -12.77 -3.76
CA LEU A 161 1.23 -13.85 -3.83
C LEU A 161 0.00 -13.60 -2.97
N SER A 162 0.09 -12.76 -1.94
CA SER A 162 -1.09 -12.38 -1.14
C SER A 162 -2.14 -11.59 -1.91
N ASP A 163 -1.81 -11.13 -3.13
CA ASP A 163 -2.70 -10.37 -3.99
C ASP A 163 -3.38 -11.26 -5.05
N MET A 164 -3.20 -12.59 -4.98
CA MET A 164 -3.91 -13.52 -5.86
C MET A 164 -5.42 -13.29 -5.92
N PRO A 165 -6.14 -13.00 -4.82
CA PRO A 165 -7.56 -12.69 -4.90
C PRO A 165 -7.87 -11.50 -5.82
N VAL A 166 -7.04 -10.46 -5.80
CA VAL A 166 -7.18 -9.30 -6.70
C VAL A 166 -6.85 -9.68 -8.14
N MET A 167 -5.78 -10.49 -8.34
CA MET A 167 -5.40 -10.96 -9.68
C MET A 167 -6.51 -11.78 -10.35
N GLN A 168 -7.33 -12.50 -9.55
CA GLN A 168 -8.46 -13.31 -10.06
C GLN A 168 -9.65 -12.47 -10.54
N LEU A 169 -9.70 -11.18 -10.25
CA LEU A 169 -10.75 -10.28 -10.73
C LEU A 169 -10.61 -9.92 -12.22
N VAL A 170 -9.47 -10.24 -12.85
CA VAL A 170 -9.14 -9.79 -14.20
C VAL A 170 -8.49 -10.91 -15.01
N ALA A 171 -8.57 -10.82 -16.35
CA ALA A 171 -7.92 -11.78 -17.25
C ALA A 171 -6.42 -11.53 -17.37
N GLN A 172 -5.99 -10.27 -17.49
CA GLN A 172 -4.59 -9.92 -17.71
C GLN A 172 -3.86 -9.73 -16.37
N ARG A 173 -2.94 -10.67 -16.04
CA ARG A 173 -2.29 -10.77 -14.72
C ARG A 173 -0.78 -10.69 -14.84
N TYR A 174 -0.18 -9.66 -14.23
CA TYR A 174 1.24 -9.39 -14.32
C TYR A 174 1.92 -9.47 -12.95
N PHE A 175 2.90 -10.38 -12.79
CA PHE A 175 3.74 -10.41 -11.59
C PHE A 175 5.07 -9.72 -11.83
N ILE A 176 5.40 -8.78 -10.97
CA ILE A 176 6.61 -7.96 -11.06
C ILE A 176 7.77 -8.69 -10.38
N ASN A 177 8.85 -8.91 -11.14
CA ASN A 177 10.09 -9.56 -10.68
C ASN A 177 9.85 -10.95 -10.06
N ARG A 178 8.80 -11.64 -10.51
CA ARG A 178 8.44 -12.96 -10.01
C ARG A 178 7.74 -13.78 -11.10
N HIS A 179 8.10 -15.05 -11.19
CA HIS A 179 7.36 -16.00 -12.01
C HIS A 179 6.27 -16.69 -11.17
N VAL A 180 5.04 -16.66 -11.66
CA VAL A 180 3.87 -17.33 -11.06
C VAL A 180 3.13 -18.05 -12.20
N PRO A 181 2.74 -19.34 -12.06
CA PRO A 181 1.97 -20.04 -13.09
C PRO A 181 0.70 -19.28 -13.48
N GLU A 182 0.30 -19.36 -14.73
CA GLU A 182 -0.89 -18.72 -15.30
C GLU A 182 -0.87 -17.18 -15.24
N THR A 183 0.32 -16.58 -15.11
CA THR A 183 0.49 -15.12 -15.12
C THR A 183 1.67 -14.74 -15.99
N GLU A 184 1.71 -13.48 -16.44
CA GLU A 184 2.87 -12.93 -17.13
C GLU A 184 3.86 -12.34 -16.11
N ALA A 185 5.14 -12.67 -16.26
CA ALA A 185 6.20 -12.12 -15.42
C ALA A 185 6.84 -10.92 -16.11
N LEU A 186 6.80 -9.75 -15.46
CA LEU A 186 7.47 -8.53 -15.90
C LEU A 186 8.71 -8.27 -15.04
N SER A 187 9.81 -7.90 -15.69
CA SER A 187 11.06 -7.49 -15.01
C SER A 187 11.14 -5.97 -14.99
N TRP A 188 10.91 -5.39 -13.83
CA TRP A 188 11.09 -3.96 -13.62
C TRP A 188 12.40 -3.68 -12.90
N GLY A 189 13.17 -2.71 -13.41
CA GLY A 189 14.42 -2.27 -12.81
C GLY A 189 14.22 -1.62 -11.45
N LYS A 190 15.31 -1.57 -10.68
CA LYS A 190 15.38 -0.79 -9.43
C LYS A 190 16.14 0.49 -9.66
#